data_9a142a43ac241f299d3c0348a5d02892
#
_entry.id   9a142a43ac241f299d3c0348a5d02892
#
_cell.length_a   1.000
_cell.length_b   1.000
_cell.length_c   1.000
_cell.angle_alpha   90.00
_cell.angle_beta   90.00
_cell.angle_gamma   90.00
#
_symmetry.space_group_name_H-M   'P 1'
#
loop_
_entity.id
_entity.type
_entity.pdbx_description
1 polymer ?
#
loop_
_entity_poly.entity_id
_entity_poly.type
_entity_poly.pdbx_seq_one_letter_code
_entity_poly.pdbx_strand_id
1 'polypeptide(L)'
;MEIMTIHRSPVNTAVAFLSAAILVWSVPALAGEALQEATTDEAEARQIVEKADQVRFPTEGFQVDVSITTSTSGQSAEVRKYRILSKGNANSVVMVVEPASERGQILLMKSRDLWVFMPEVSQPIRLSLSQRLTGQVANGDLARANFAGDYNPKLLRREKIGNDDYYVLELTGVDRSVTYQRVVYWVREKDFWPYKAEFYSLSNRLLKTCKYENFQTMEGKKRPTRLVMEDTLRGGEQSVLEYGAMKLR
;
A
#
# COMPACT_ATOMS: atom_id res chain seq x y z
N MET A 1 95.48 -44.87 -22.92
CA MET A 1 94.32 -44.01 -23.26
C MET A 1 93.09 -44.85 -22.98
N GLU A 2 92.69 -44.75 -21.72
CA GLU A 2 91.66 -45.61 -21.11
C GLU A 2 90.26 -45.12 -21.45
N ILE A 3 89.37 -46.05 -21.82
CA ILE A 3 87.99 -45.79 -22.03
C ILE A 3 87.26 -46.35 -20.80
N MET A 4 86.69 -45.44 -20.06
CA MET A 4 85.97 -45.71 -18.81
C MET A 4 84.52 -46.05 -19.13
N THR A 5 84.12 -47.29 -18.86
CA THR A 5 82.79 -47.81 -19.09
C THR A 5 81.92 -47.47 -17.89
N ILE A 6 80.83 -46.68 -18.12
CA ILE A 6 79.88 -46.33 -17.07
C ILE A 6 78.68 -47.30 -17.09
N HIS A 7 78.54 -47.99 -15.97
CA HIS A 7 77.44 -48.90 -15.68
C HIS A 7 76.17 -48.11 -15.37
N ARG A 8 75.09 -48.29 -16.07
CA ARG A 8 73.77 -47.74 -15.77
C ARG A 8 72.91 -48.77 -15.02
N SER A 9 72.51 -48.50 -13.82
CA SER A 9 71.48 -49.20 -13.07
C SER A 9 70.10 -48.72 -13.48
N PRO A 10 69.10 -49.60 -13.57
CA PRO A 10 67.73 -49.18 -13.89
C PRO A 10 67.03 -48.63 -12.63
N VAL A 11 66.49 -47.43 -12.72
CA VAL A 11 65.64 -46.81 -11.71
C VAL A 11 64.19 -47.25 -11.92
N ASN A 12 63.68 -48.02 -10.99
CA ASN A 12 62.25 -48.36 -10.93
C ASN A 12 61.45 -47.12 -10.53
N THR A 13 60.66 -46.55 -11.47
CA THR A 13 59.75 -45.46 -11.17
C THR A 13 58.37 -46.08 -10.81
N ALA A 14 58.05 -46.12 -9.52
CA ALA A 14 56.72 -46.41 -9.05
C ALA A 14 55.82 -45.19 -9.26
N VAL A 15 54.85 -45.31 -10.15
CA VAL A 15 53.82 -44.29 -10.38
C VAL A 15 52.75 -44.50 -9.33
N ALA A 16 52.69 -43.61 -8.33
CA ALA A 16 51.62 -43.54 -7.35
C ALA A 16 50.41 -42.79 -7.97
N PHE A 17 49.30 -43.49 -8.21
CA PHE A 17 48.01 -42.86 -8.57
C PHE A 17 47.43 -42.24 -7.31
N LEU A 18 47.47 -40.92 -7.19
CA LEU A 18 46.69 -40.14 -6.23
C LEU A 18 45.23 -40.09 -6.74
N SER A 19 44.36 -40.89 -6.17
CA SER A 19 42.91 -40.75 -6.35
C SER A 19 42.43 -39.52 -5.59
N ALA A 20 42.20 -38.40 -6.28
CA ALA A 20 41.55 -37.23 -5.73
C ALA A 20 40.06 -37.54 -5.57
N ALA A 21 39.64 -37.81 -4.34
CA ALA A 21 38.22 -37.87 -3.98
C ALA A 21 37.66 -36.45 -4.04
N ILE A 22 36.88 -36.14 -5.11
CA ILE A 22 36.10 -34.92 -5.20
C ILE A 22 34.95 -35.04 -4.21
N LEU A 23 35.10 -34.40 -3.04
CA LEU A 23 33.97 -34.16 -2.13
C LEU A 23 33.01 -33.15 -2.83
N VAL A 24 31.99 -33.66 -3.48
CA VAL A 24 30.87 -32.82 -3.91
C VAL A 24 30.09 -32.42 -2.64
N TRP A 25 30.36 -31.21 -2.18
CA TRP A 25 29.49 -30.58 -1.19
C TRP A 25 28.16 -30.29 -1.84
N SER A 26 27.18 -31.14 -1.59
CA SER A 26 25.77 -30.84 -1.86
C SER A 26 25.37 -29.69 -0.95
N VAL A 27 25.38 -28.46 -1.48
CA VAL A 27 24.78 -27.30 -0.84
C VAL A 27 23.27 -27.52 -0.86
N PRO A 28 22.59 -27.45 0.28
CA PRO A 28 21.29 -28.06 0.45
C PRO A 28 20.14 -27.23 -0.12
N ALA A 29 19.07 -27.91 -0.41
CA ALA A 29 17.73 -27.47 -0.80
C ALA A 29 17.10 -26.39 0.09
N LEU A 30 17.69 -26.04 1.23
CA LEU A 30 17.17 -25.03 2.18
C LEU A 30 17.01 -23.62 1.59
N ALA A 31 17.84 -23.23 0.63
CA ALA A 31 17.71 -21.91 0.00
C ALA A 31 16.50 -21.84 -0.98
N GLY A 32 16.17 -22.97 -1.60
CA GLY A 32 15.02 -23.06 -2.51
C GLY A 32 13.69 -23.01 -1.77
N GLU A 33 13.59 -23.70 -0.63
CA GLU A 33 12.38 -23.70 0.21
C GLU A 33 12.12 -22.32 0.83
N ALA A 34 13.14 -21.64 1.36
CA ALA A 34 13.02 -20.30 1.93
C ALA A 34 12.58 -19.24 0.89
N LEU A 35 13.10 -19.34 -0.34
CA LEU A 35 12.69 -18.45 -1.44
C LEU A 35 11.26 -18.72 -1.90
N GLN A 36 10.82 -19.96 -1.91
CA GLN A 36 9.49 -20.36 -2.32
C GLN A 36 8.44 -20.01 -1.25
N GLU A 37 8.78 -20.12 0.03
CA GLU A 37 7.94 -19.70 1.15
C GLU A 37 7.78 -18.17 1.17
N ALA A 38 8.86 -17.40 1.01
CA ALA A 38 8.82 -15.94 0.93
C ALA A 38 7.97 -15.43 -0.24
N THR A 39 8.04 -16.06 -1.42
CA THR A 39 7.19 -15.67 -2.57
C THR A 39 5.72 -16.04 -2.37
N THR A 40 5.42 -17.09 -1.61
CA THR A 40 4.07 -17.49 -1.26
C THR A 40 3.44 -16.50 -0.28
N ASP A 41 4.18 -16.10 0.75
CA ASP A 41 3.74 -15.12 1.75
C ASP A 41 3.46 -13.74 1.13
N GLU A 42 4.30 -13.30 0.19
CA GLU A 42 4.09 -12.04 -0.53
C GLU A 42 2.84 -12.10 -1.43
N ALA A 43 2.62 -13.24 -2.10
CA ALA A 43 1.43 -13.45 -2.93
C ALA A 43 0.15 -13.47 -2.08
N GLU A 44 0.17 -14.14 -0.91
CA GLU A 44 -0.95 -14.13 0.04
C GLU A 44 -1.24 -12.71 0.52
N ALA A 45 -0.21 -11.99 0.97
CA ALA A 45 -0.35 -10.61 1.44
C ALA A 45 -0.96 -9.69 0.37
N ARG A 46 -0.54 -9.83 -0.90
CA ARG A 46 -1.11 -9.09 -2.01
C ARG A 46 -2.57 -9.40 -2.25
N GLN A 47 -2.96 -10.67 -2.23
CA GLN A 47 -4.36 -11.08 -2.38
C GLN A 47 -5.25 -10.54 -1.26
N ILE A 48 -4.75 -10.49 -0.01
CA ILE A 48 -5.49 -9.90 1.12
C ILE A 48 -5.75 -8.41 0.86
N VAL A 49 -4.74 -7.66 0.43
CA VAL A 49 -4.88 -6.22 0.14
C VAL A 49 -5.81 -5.97 -1.04
N GLU A 50 -5.73 -6.76 -2.12
CA GLU A 50 -6.64 -6.68 -3.27
C GLU A 50 -8.11 -6.89 -2.86
N LYS A 51 -8.37 -7.89 -2.03
CA LYS A 51 -9.72 -8.15 -1.51
C LYS A 51 -10.20 -7.00 -0.61
N ALA A 52 -9.34 -6.45 0.24
CA ALA A 52 -9.67 -5.31 1.08
C ALA A 52 -9.93 -4.03 0.25
N ASP A 53 -9.18 -3.80 -0.83
CA ASP A 53 -9.45 -2.71 -1.76
C ASP A 53 -10.82 -2.85 -2.44
N GLN A 54 -11.22 -4.08 -2.85
CA GLN A 54 -12.54 -4.37 -3.43
C GLN A 54 -13.68 -4.19 -2.42
N VAL A 55 -13.42 -4.39 -1.12
CA VAL A 55 -14.38 -4.04 -0.06
C VAL A 55 -14.52 -2.53 0.05
N ARG A 56 -13.42 -1.77 -0.05
CA ARG A 56 -13.46 -0.30 0.04
C ARG A 56 -14.22 0.30 -1.13
N PHE A 57 -13.87 -0.07 -2.37
CA PHE A 57 -14.47 0.49 -3.58
C PHE A 57 -14.64 -0.57 -4.68
N PRO A 58 -15.64 -0.41 -5.59
CA PRO A 58 -15.78 -1.29 -6.74
C PRO A 58 -14.64 -1.06 -7.76
N THR A 59 -14.33 -2.08 -8.54
CA THR A 59 -13.41 -1.99 -9.69
C THR A 59 -14.08 -1.37 -10.91
N GLU A 60 -15.41 -1.48 -10.98
CA GLU A 60 -16.24 -0.84 -11.99
C GLU A 60 -16.24 0.68 -11.82
N GLY A 61 -16.72 1.39 -12.85
CA GLY A 61 -16.93 2.83 -12.74
C GLY A 61 -18.01 3.14 -11.69
N PHE A 62 -17.76 4.11 -10.82
CA PHE A 62 -18.75 4.55 -9.83
C PHE A 62 -18.70 6.04 -9.60
N GLN A 63 -19.81 6.54 -9.05
CA GLN A 63 -19.94 7.89 -8.51
C GLN A 63 -20.34 7.81 -7.04
N VAL A 64 -19.76 8.66 -6.20
CA VAL A 64 -20.13 8.81 -4.79
C VAL A 64 -19.91 10.25 -4.32
N ASP A 65 -20.78 10.76 -3.47
CA ASP A 65 -20.60 12.03 -2.78
C ASP A 65 -19.94 11.75 -1.42
N VAL A 66 -19.00 12.60 -1.02
CA VAL A 66 -18.25 12.49 0.22
C VAL A 66 -18.30 13.80 0.97
N SER A 67 -18.65 13.74 2.26
CA SER A 67 -18.51 14.85 3.20
C SER A 67 -17.28 14.63 4.08
N ILE A 68 -16.44 15.63 4.23
CA ILE A 68 -15.28 15.62 5.13
C ILE A 68 -15.53 16.68 6.19
N THR A 69 -15.67 16.25 7.44
CA THR A 69 -15.77 17.12 8.61
C THR A 69 -14.46 17.11 9.37
N THR A 70 -13.77 18.25 9.44
CA THR A 70 -12.54 18.41 10.21
C THR A 70 -12.84 19.16 11.50
N SER A 71 -12.49 18.57 12.62
CA SER A 71 -12.65 19.14 13.97
C SER A 71 -11.29 19.33 14.62
N THR A 72 -11.03 20.52 15.10
CA THR A 72 -9.84 20.89 15.88
C THR A 72 -10.27 21.43 17.23
N SER A 73 -9.58 21.05 18.32
CA SER A 73 -9.92 21.51 19.65
C SER A 73 -9.98 23.04 19.72
N GLY A 74 -11.08 23.58 20.28
CA GLY A 74 -11.30 25.02 20.42
C GLY A 74 -11.67 25.77 19.15
N GLN A 75 -11.93 25.08 18.02
CA GLN A 75 -12.38 25.68 16.77
C GLN A 75 -13.71 25.10 16.31
N SER A 76 -14.45 25.87 15.50
CA SER A 76 -15.64 25.34 14.82
C SER A 76 -15.25 24.30 13.78
N ALA A 77 -16.05 23.24 13.66
CA ALA A 77 -15.81 22.22 12.65
C ALA A 77 -15.93 22.79 11.24
N GLU A 78 -14.98 22.41 10.38
CA GLU A 78 -15.01 22.74 8.94
C GLU A 78 -15.61 21.57 8.18
N VAL A 79 -16.56 21.84 7.28
CA VAL A 79 -17.19 20.83 6.43
C VAL A 79 -16.88 21.14 4.97
N ARG A 80 -16.39 20.12 4.25
CA ARG A 80 -16.16 20.15 2.80
C ARG A 80 -16.88 19.00 2.13
N LYS A 81 -17.44 19.24 0.95
CA LYS A 81 -18.15 18.21 0.19
C LYS A 81 -17.54 18.05 -1.18
N TYR A 82 -17.42 16.82 -1.59
CA TYR A 82 -16.83 16.41 -2.86
C TYR A 82 -17.74 15.42 -3.57
N ARG A 83 -17.68 15.42 -4.89
CA ARG A 83 -18.23 14.37 -5.73
C ARG A 83 -17.10 13.66 -6.44
N ILE A 84 -17.06 12.35 -6.30
CA ILE A 84 -16.01 11.49 -6.88
C ILE A 84 -16.65 10.67 -7.99
N LEU A 85 -16.01 10.67 -9.17
CA LEU A 85 -16.19 9.67 -10.23
C LEU A 85 -14.87 8.89 -10.32
N SER A 86 -14.93 7.57 -10.25
CA SER A 86 -13.74 6.72 -10.29
C SER A 86 -13.97 5.54 -11.22
N LYS A 87 -12.89 5.04 -11.83
CA LYS A 87 -12.89 3.83 -12.65
C LYS A 87 -11.58 3.07 -12.47
N GLY A 88 -11.71 1.80 -12.09
CA GLY A 88 -10.56 0.91 -11.94
C GLY A 88 -9.59 1.33 -10.82
N ASN A 89 -10.05 2.11 -9.83
CA ASN A 89 -9.26 2.59 -8.69
C ASN A 89 -7.95 3.35 -9.06
N ALA A 90 -7.74 3.63 -10.33
CA ALA A 90 -6.54 4.29 -10.85
C ALA A 90 -6.85 5.62 -11.57
N ASN A 91 -8.09 5.83 -11.97
CA ASN A 91 -8.53 7.05 -12.63
C ASN A 91 -9.70 7.63 -11.88
N SER A 92 -9.63 8.89 -11.50
CA SER A 92 -10.72 9.57 -10.82
C SER A 92 -10.81 11.05 -11.17
N VAL A 93 -12.02 11.56 -11.05
CA VAL A 93 -12.34 12.99 -11.07
C VAL A 93 -13.01 13.31 -9.73
N VAL A 94 -12.43 14.25 -8.99
CA VAL A 94 -12.96 14.73 -7.72
C VAL A 94 -13.36 16.19 -7.91
N MET A 95 -14.66 16.47 -7.78
CA MET A 95 -15.22 17.81 -7.93
C MET A 95 -15.51 18.41 -6.55
N VAL A 96 -15.07 19.64 -6.30
CA VAL A 96 -15.45 20.38 -5.10
C VAL A 96 -16.89 20.84 -5.21
N VAL A 97 -17.73 20.44 -4.25
CA VAL A 97 -19.14 20.82 -4.15
C VAL A 97 -19.33 21.92 -3.12
N GLU A 98 -18.65 21.82 -1.98
CA GLU A 98 -18.60 22.81 -0.91
C GLU A 98 -17.17 22.93 -0.37
N PRO A 99 -16.73 24.15 -0.01
CA PRO A 99 -17.46 25.41 0.08
C PRO A 99 -17.75 26.04 -1.29
N ALA A 100 -18.72 26.97 -1.33
CA ALA A 100 -19.11 27.65 -2.56
C ALA A 100 -17.97 28.45 -3.21
N SER A 101 -17.03 28.98 -2.39
CA SER A 101 -15.83 29.70 -2.84
C SER A 101 -14.84 28.86 -3.65
N GLU A 102 -14.87 27.53 -3.48
CA GLU A 102 -13.97 26.59 -4.17
C GLU A 102 -14.74 25.74 -5.22
N ARG A 103 -16.03 25.98 -5.37
CA ARG A 103 -16.88 25.24 -6.33
C ARG A 103 -16.37 25.41 -7.75
N GLY A 104 -16.29 24.31 -8.49
CA GLY A 104 -15.76 24.28 -9.85
C GLY A 104 -14.29 23.85 -9.91
N GLN A 105 -13.59 23.76 -8.78
CA GLN A 105 -12.30 23.11 -8.75
C GLN A 105 -12.47 21.61 -8.97
N ILE A 106 -11.60 21.04 -9.80
CA ILE A 106 -11.63 19.63 -10.20
C ILE A 106 -10.22 19.06 -10.02
N LEU A 107 -10.11 17.98 -9.26
CA LEU A 107 -8.91 17.16 -9.23
C LEU A 107 -9.08 16.02 -10.24
N LEU A 108 -8.14 15.89 -11.15
CA LEU A 108 -8.07 14.79 -12.11
C LEU A 108 -6.89 13.90 -11.78
N MET A 109 -7.17 12.63 -11.54
CA MET A 109 -6.15 11.62 -11.32
C MET A 109 -6.12 10.62 -12.47
N LYS A 110 -4.93 10.36 -13.01
CA LYS A 110 -4.65 9.30 -13.96
C LYS A 110 -3.44 8.52 -13.48
N SER A 111 -3.66 7.28 -13.12
CA SER A 111 -2.67 6.46 -12.42
C SER A 111 -2.23 7.14 -11.11
N ARG A 112 -0.99 7.59 -10.98
CA ARG A 112 -0.46 8.34 -9.82
C ARG A 112 -0.21 9.82 -10.11
N ASP A 113 -0.52 10.26 -11.31
CA ASP A 113 -0.45 11.69 -11.67
C ASP A 113 -1.75 12.38 -11.28
N LEU A 114 -1.62 13.47 -10.55
CA LEU A 114 -2.75 14.27 -10.06
C LEU A 114 -2.59 15.73 -10.50
N TRP A 115 -3.68 16.29 -11.02
CA TRP A 115 -3.76 17.70 -11.40
C TRP A 115 -5.00 18.35 -10.79
N VAL A 116 -4.89 19.63 -10.44
CA VAL A 116 -6.05 20.46 -10.12
C VAL A 116 -6.30 21.46 -11.23
N PHE A 117 -7.56 21.55 -11.63
CA PHE A 117 -8.12 22.57 -12.51
C PHE A 117 -8.91 23.53 -11.65
N MET A 118 -8.62 24.82 -11.75
CA MET A 118 -9.32 25.89 -11.04
C MET A 118 -9.94 26.84 -12.05
N PRO A 119 -11.18 27.32 -11.82
CA PRO A 119 -11.88 28.18 -12.79
C PRO A 119 -11.10 29.42 -13.22
N GLU A 120 -10.37 30.01 -12.29
CA GLU A 120 -9.61 31.25 -12.50
C GLU A 120 -8.19 31.05 -13.05
N VAL A 121 -7.76 29.78 -13.26
CA VAL A 121 -6.40 29.45 -13.69
C VAL A 121 -6.45 28.70 -15.02
N SER A 122 -5.79 29.25 -16.03
CA SER A 122 -5.82 28.71 -17.41
C SER A 122 -5.08 27.39 -17.58
N GLN A 123 -4.12 27.07 -16.69
CA GLN A 123 -3.33 25.87 -16.77
C GLN A 123 -3.54 24.97 -15.53
N PRO A 124 -3.67 23.65 -15.70
CA PRO A 124 -3.76 22.75 -14.58
C PRO A 124 -2.45 22.74 -13.78
N ILE A 125 -2.58 22.63 -12.46
CA ILE A 125 -1.44 22.55 -11.54
C ILE A 125 -1.27 21.09 -11.14
N ARG A 126 -0.05 20.55 -11.26
CA ARG A 126 0.28 19.22 -10.81
C ARG A 126 0.41 19.19 -9.28
N LEU A 127 -0.24 18.22 -8.65
CA LEU A 127 -0.23 18.02 -7.21
C LEU A 127 0.41 16.67 -6.86
N SER A 128 0.89 16.56 -5.60
CA SER A 128 1.30 15.28 -5.03
C SER A 128 0.12 14.58 -4.35
N LEU A 129 0.06 13.24 -4.43
CA LEU A 129 -0.91 12.44 -3.68
C LEU A 129 -0.75 12.60 -2.17
N SER A 130 0.49 12.76 -1.69
CA SER A 130 0.81 12.95 -0.27
C SER A 130 0.50 14.34 0.27
N GLN A 131 0.25 15.31 -0.60
CA GLN A 131 -0.08 16.67 -0.20
C GLN A 131 -1.45 16.71 0.48
N ARG A 132 -1.55 17.54 1.53
CA ARG A 132 -2.81 17.75 2.26
C ARG A 132 -3.88 18.33 1.34
N LEU A 133 -5.04 17.70 1.34
CA LEU A 133 -6.26 18.22 0.71
C LEU A 133 -7.01 19.11 1.71
N THR A 134 -7.40 18.56 2.87
CA THR A 134 -8.07 19.26 3.97
C THR A 134 -7.89 18.48 5.28
N GLY A 135 -7.74 19.18 6.41
CA GLY A 135 -7.55 18.55 7.71
C GLY A 135 -6.50 17.43 7.68
N GLN A 136 -6.87 16.25 8.11
CA GLN A 136 -6.01 15.05 8.09
C GLN A 136 -6.07 14.26 6.77
N VAL A 137 -6.82 14.72 5.78
CA VAL A 137 -7.02 14.04 4.49
C VAL A 137 -5.99 14.52 3.48
N ALA A 138 -5.23 13.60 2.90
CA ALA A 138 -4.35 13.86 1.77
C ALA A 138 -5.11 13.73 0.44
N ASN A 139 -4.57 14.29 -0.63
CA ASN A 139 -5.16 14.15 -1.97
C ASN A 139 -5.40 12.69 -2.35
N GLY A 140 -4.43 11.81 -2.06
CA GLY A 140 -4.52 10.39 -2.37
C GLY A 140 -5.58 9.64 -1.56
N ASP A 141 -5.90 10.09 -0.35
CA ASP A 141 -6.94 9.44 0.47
C ASP A 141 -8.32 9.55 -0.19
N LEU A 142 -8.57 10.64 -0.90
CA LEU A 142 -9.84 10.88 -1.58
C LEU A 142 -9.83 10.45 -3.04
N ALA A 143 -8.73 10.74 -3.76
CA ALA A 143 -8.66 10.51 -5.20
C ALA A 143 -8.30 9.06 -5.55
N ARG A 144 -7.62 8.32 -4.65
CA ARG A 144 -7.06 7.02 -4.97
C ARG A 144 -7.32 5.97 -3.88
N ALA A 145 -7.84 4.82 -4.28
CA ALA A 145 -8.16 3.72 -3.38
C ALA A 145 -7.54 2.39 -3.89
N ASN A 146 -6.22 2.37 -4.16
CA ASN A 146 -5.52 1.24 -4.76
C ASN A 146 -4.26 0.90 -3.95
N PHE A 147 -4.45 0.32 -2.76
CA PHE A 147 -3.31 -0.10 -1.94
C PHE A 147 -2.54 -1.24 -2.59
N ALA A 148 -3.21 -2.19 -3.23
CA ALA A 148 -2.54 -3.30 -3.90
C ALA A 148 -1.62 -2.86 -5.05
N GLY A 149 -1.97 -1.79 -5.76
CA GLY A 149 -1.15 -1.24 -6.85
C GLY A 149 -0.09 -0.24 -6.41
N ASP A 150 -0.22 0.35 -5.23
CA ASP A 150 0.66 1.40 -4.73
C ASP A 150 1.70 0.90 -3.73
N TYR A 151 1.52 -0.31 -3.21
CA TYR A 151 2.37 -0.84 -2.15
C TYR A 151 2.81 -2.27 -2.42
N ASN A 152 3.97 -2.61 -1.87
CA ASN A 152 4.46 -3.97 -1.72
C ASN A 152 4.03 -4.46 -0.34
N PRO A 153 3.03 -5.35 -0.24
CA PRO A 153 2.52 -5.82 1.02
C PRO A 153 3.35 -6.97 1.58
N LYS A 154 3.47 -7.01 2.91
CA LYS A 154 4.05 -8.12 3.68
C LYS A 154 3.14 -8.44 4.86
N LEU A 155 2.81 -9.69 5.06
CA LEU A 155 2.10 -10.14 6.25
C LEU A 155 3.08 -10.10 7.45
N LEU A 156 2.78 -9.28 8.46
CA LEU A 156 3.59 -9.19 9.67
C LEU A 156 3.20 -10.25 10.71
N ARG A 157 1.89 -10.39 10.93
CA ARG A 157 1.31 -11.29 11.92
C ARG A 157 -0.20 -11.39 11.77
N ARG A 158 -0.77 -12.33 12.50
CA ARG A 158 -2.21 -12.37 12.78
C ARG A 158 -2.44 -11.88 14.20
N GLU A 159 -3.55 -11.18 14.42
CA GLU A 159 -3.86 -10.54 15.69
C GLU A 159 -5.35 -10.71 16.00
N LYS A 160 -5.66 -11.13 17.22
CA LYS A 160 -7.05 -11.24 17.69
C LYS A 160 -7.46 -9.96 18.37
N ILE A 161 -8.54 -9.34 17.90
CA ILE A 161 -9.12 -8.12 18.49
C ILE A 161 -10.59 -8.41 18.80
N GLY A 162 -10.93 -8.48 20.07
CA GLY A 162 -12.26 -8.93 20.49
C GLY A 162 -12.52 -10.38 20.08
N ASN A 163 -13.55 -10.60 19.29
CA ASN A 163 -13.95 -11.92 18.78
C ASN A 163 -13.49 -12.21 17.35
N ASP A 164 -12.86 -11.26 16.69
CA ASP A 164 -12.43 -11.38 15.29
C ASP A 164 -10.90 -11.51 15.19
N ASP A 165 -10.45 -12.25 14.16
CA ASP A 165 -9.06 -12.40 13.80
C ASP A 165 -8.73 -11.47 12.62
N TYR A 166 -7.52 -10.89 12.65
CA TYR A 166 -7.07 -9.88 11.70
C TYR A 166 -5.69 -10.24 11.13
N TYR A 167 -5.54 -10.06 9.84
CA TYR A 167 -4.24 -9.91 9.20
C TYR A 167 -3.68 -8.52 9.52
N VAL A 168 -2.45 -8.47 9.97
CA VAL A 168 -1.69 -7.22 10.12
C VAL A 168 -0.61 -7.18 9.05
N LEU A 169 -0.77 -6.27 8.10
CA LEU A 169 0.11 -6.15 6.95
C LEU A 169 0.95 -4.87 7.04
N GLU A 170 2.21 -4.96 6.62
CA GLU A 170 3.03 -3.81 6.30
C GLU A 170 2.97 -3.57 4.79
N LEU A 171 2.64 -2.36 4.40
CA LEU A 171 2.56 -1.91 3.02
C LEU A 171 3.68 -0.89 2.81
N THR A 172 4.70 -1.25 2.02
CA THR A 172 5.80 -0.34 1.66
C THR A 172 5.54 0.25 0.28
N GLY A 173 5.61 1.57 0.16
CA GLY A 173 5.36 2.27 -1.10
C GLY A 173 6.26 1.77 -2.23
N VAL A 174 5.68 1.53 -3.43
CA VAL A 174 6.44 1.09 -4.61
C VAL A 174 7.45 2.12 -5.08
N ASP A 175 7.18 3.41 -4.82
CA ASP A 175 8.07 4.54 -5.06
C ASP A 175 7.64 5.77 -4.22
N ARG A 176 8.26 6.92 -4.46
CA ARG A 176 7.99 8.16 -3.70
C ARG A 176 6.71 8.89 -4.11
N SER A 177 6.04 8.47 -5.19
CA SER A 177 4.82 9.12 -5.69
C SER A 177 3.56 8.69 -4.96
N VAL A 178 3.63 7.65 -4.13
CA VAL A 178 2.50 7.16 -3.33
C VAL A 178 2.10 8.14 -2.22
N THR A 179 0.89 7.99 -1.69
CA THR A 179 0.35 8.88 -0.67
C THR A 179 1.16 8.84 0.64
N TYR A 180 1.53 7.64 1.09
CA TYR A 180 2.35 7.40 2.30
C TYR A 180 3.47 6.43 1.98
N GLN A 181 4.62 6.55 2.64
CA GLN A 181 5.75 5.70 2.33
C GLN A 181 5.64 4.32 2.99
N ARG A 182 4.96 4.23 4.12
CA ARG A 182 4.67 2.99 4.83
C ARG A 182 3.28 3.07 5.47
N VAL A 183 2.55 1.96 5.39
CA VAL A 183 1.24 1.80 6.04
C VAL A 183 1.26 0.48 6.81
N VAL A 184 0.78 0.48 8.05
CA VAL A 184 0.42 -0.77 8.75
C VAL A 184 -1.10 -0.89 8.71
N TYR A 185 -1.59 -2.03 8.19
CA TYR A 185 -2.98 -2.20 7.80
C TYR A 185 -3.59 -3.45 8.44
N TRP A 186 -4.70 -3.28 9.15
CA TRP A 186 -5.46 -4.36 9.77
C TRP A 186 -6.65 -4.70 8.91
N VAL A 187 -6.71 -5.95 8.46
CA VAL A 187 -7.78 -6.49 7.61
C VAL A 187 -8.37 -7.71 8.28
N ARG A 188 -9.68 -7.73 8.48
CA ARG A 188 -10.37 -8.83 9.14
C ARG A 188 -10.32 -10.10 8.27
N GLU A 189 -9.98 -11.25 8.87
CA GLU A 189 -9.73 -12.48 8.11
C GLU A 189 -10.98 -13.01 7.42
N LYS A 190 -12.12 -13.03 8.10
CA LYS A 190 -13.34 -13.68 7.61
C LYS A 190 -13.98 -13.06 6.37
N ASP A 191 -13.77 -11.77 6.12
CA ASP A 191 -14.47 -11.03 5.05
C ASP A 191 -13.64 -9.92 4.40
N PHE A 192 -12.36 -9.81 4.77
CA PHE A 192 -11.41 -8.81 4.28
C PHE A 192 -11.82 -7.36 4.53
N TRP A 193 -12.65 -7.13 5.55
CA TRP A 193 -13.03 -5.78 5.90
C TRP A 193 -11.85 -5.04 6.51
N PRO A 194 -11.52 -3.84 5.99
CA PRO A 194 -10.53 -2.99 6.63
C PRO A 194 -11.04 -2.60 8.02
N TYR A 195 -10.16 -2.63 9.01
CA TYR A 195 -10.45 -2.25 10.39
C TYR A 195 -9.78 -0.93 10.73
N LYS A 196 -8.45 -0.87 10.61
CA LYS A 196 -7.67 0.34 10.83
C LYS A 196 -6.42 0.37 9.96
N ALA A 197 -5.87 1.58 9.78
CA ALA A 197 -4.57 1.80 9.16
C ALA A 197 -3.77 2.81 9.97
N GLU A 198 -2.45 2.64 10.00
CA GLU A 198 -1.48 3.57 10.55
C GLU A 198 -0.57 4.04 9.43
N PHE A 199 -0.43 5.36 9.26
CA PHE A 199 0.30 5.98 8.16
C PHE A 199 1.60 6.60 8.65
N TYR A 200 2.70 6.24 8.02
CA TYR A 200 4.04 6.63 8.41
C TYR A 200 4.75 7.45 7.34
N SER A 201 5.61 8.37 7.80
CA SER A 201 6.53 9.12 6.94
C SER A 201 7.68 8.24 6.45
N LEU A 202 8.48 8.78 5.53
CA LEU A 202 9.74 8.17 5.08
C LEU A 202 10.73 7.94 6.24
N SER A 203 10.73 8.82 7.25
CA SER A 203 11.55 8.67 8.47
C SER A 203 10.92 7.74 9.53
N ASN A 204 9.93 6.94 9.14
CA ASN A 204 9.23 5.98 10.00
C ASN A 204 8.49 6.60 11.20
N ARG A 205 8.10 7.88 11.10
CA ARG A 205 7.29 8.55 12.12
C ARG A 205 5.80 8.33 11.83
N LEU A 206 5.04 7.89 12.81
CA LEU A 206 3.59 7.80 12.71
C LEU A 206 3.01 9.21 12.51
N LEU A 207 2.28 9.39 11.42
CA LEU A 207 1.67 10.67 11.03
C LEU A 207 0.23 10.75 11.54
N LYS A 208 -0.55 9.72 11.26
CA LYS A 208 -1.96 9.63 11.58
C LYS A 208 -2.46 8.19 11.56
N THR A 209 -3.64 7.98 12.12
CA THR A 209 -4.38 6.72 12.05
C THR A 209 -5.68 6.92 11.26
N CYS A 210 -6.23 5.83 10.74
CA CYS A 210 -7.56 5.79 10.14
C CYS A 210 -8.32 4.58 10.66
N LYS A 211 -9.56 4.76 11.09
CA LYS A 211 -10.50 3.68 11.42
C LYS A 211 -11.56 3.61 10.33
N TYR A 212 -11.95 2.39 9.96
CA TYR A 212 -12.99 2.11 8.97
C TYR A 212 -14.25 1.63 9.70
N GLU A 213 -15.33 2.37 9.56
CA GLU A 213 -16.53 2.20 10.37
C GLU A 213 -17.80 2.21 9.51
N ASN A 214 -18.94 1.91 10.16
CA ASN A 214 -20.28 2.03 9.60
C ASN A 214 -20.43 1.30 8.24
N PHE A 215 -20.20 -0.03 8.25
CA PHE A 215 -20.32 -0.85 7.05
C PHE A 215 -21.77 -0.97 6.59
N GLN A 216 -22.07 -0.41 5.44
CA GLN A 216 -23.40 -0.43 4.82
C GLN A 216 -23.38 -1.14 3.48
N THR A 217 -24.54 -1.63 3.03
CA THR A 217 -24.67 -2.21 1.70
C THR A 217 -24.75 -1.11 0.67
N MET A 218 -23.74 -1.06 -0.22
CA MET A 218 -23.66 -0.14 -1.34
C MET A 218 -23.43 -0.96 -2.62
N GLU A 219 -24.32 -0.84 -3.58
CA GLU A 219 -24.29 -1.62 -4.84
C GLU A 219 -24.05 -3.12 -4.58
N GLY A 220 -24.85 -3.71 -3.68
CA GLY A 220 -24.86 -5.14 -3.37
C GLY A 220 -23.73 -5.65 -2.50
N LYS A 221 -22.75 -4.82 -2.12
CA LYS A 221 -21.60 -5.20 -1.27
C LYS A 221 -21.53 -4.36 -0.01
N LYS A 222 -21.10 -4.97 1.10
CA LYS A 222 -20.81 -4.25 2.34
C LYS A 222 -19.53 -3.45 2.19
N ARG A 223 -19.61 -2.13 2.47
CA ARG A 223 -18.49 -1.18 2.36
C ARG A 223 -18.43 -0.27 3.58
N PRO A 224 -17.24 0.16 4.04
CA PRO A 224 -17.14 1.18 5.07
C PRO A 224 -17.66 2.51 4.52
N THR A 225 -18.60 3.14 5.22
CA THR A 225 -19.14 4.44 4.83
C THR A 225 -18.65 5.58 5.70
N ARG A 226 -17.88 5.29 6.74
CA ARG A 226 -17.30 6.28 7.64
C ARG A 226 -15.83 5.95 7.88
N LEU A 227 -14.94 6.91 7.60
CA LEU A 227 -13.52 6.83 7.90
C LEU A 227 -13.17 7.93 8.90
N VAL A 228 -12.51 7.57 9.99
CA VAL A 228 -12.08 8.50 11.04
C VAL A 228 -10.55 8.60 11.01
N MET A 229 -10.03 9.75 10.59
CA MET A 229 -8.61 10.03 10.55
C MET A 229 -8.21 10.93 11.70
N GLU A 230 -7.23 10.51 12.49
CA GLU A 230 -6.75 11.21 13.69
C GLU A 230 -5.27 11.55 13.57
N ASP A 231 -4.92 12.81 13.84
CA ASP A 231 -3.53 13.26 13.94
C ASP A 231 -2.86 12.68 15.20
N THR A 232 -1.71 12.05 15.04
CA THR A 232 -0.92 11.52 16.16
C THR A 232 0.23 12.43 16.58
N LEU A 233 0.53 13.49 15.81
CA LEU A 233 1.68 14.35 16.02
C LEU A 233 1.39 15.55 16.91
N ARG A 234 0.22 16.17 16.72
CA ARG A 234 -0.14 17.44 17.40
C ARG A 234 -1.29 17.24 18.38
N GLY A 235 -1.98 16.10 18.30
CA GLY A 235 -3.15 15.78 19.12
C GLY A 235 -4.32 16.74 18.90
N GLY A 236 -5.52 16.21 18.69
CA GLY A 236 -6.76 16.98 18.70
C GLY A 236 -7.31 17.42 17.35
N GLU A 237 -6.66 17.14 16.22
CA GLU A 237 -7.31 17.29 14.92
C GLU A 237 -7.81 15.91 14.42
N GLN A 238 -9.08 15.87 14.08
CA GLN A 238 -9.74 14.69 13.53
C GLN A 238 -10.47 15.09 12.25
N SER A 239 -10.37 14.25 11.21
CA SER A 239 -11.17 14.37 9.99
C SER A 239 -12.01 13.12 9.81
N VAL A 240 -13.31 13.32 9.64
CA VAL A 240 -14.28 12.25 9.39
C VAL A 240 -14.76 12.35 7.95
N LEU A 241 -14.52 11.27 7.17
CA LEU A 241 -15.06 11.13 5.82
C LEU A 241 -16.32 10.30 5.90
N GLU A 242 -17.41 10.81 5.34
CA GLU A 242 -18.69 10.11 5.25
C GLU A 242 -19.10 9.98 3.78
N TYR A 243 -19.23 8.72 3.34
CA TYR A 243 -19.62 8.39 1.97
C TYR A 243 -21.13 8.27 1.88
N GLY A 244 -21.72 9.05 0.97
CA GLY A 244 -23.13 8.98 0.61
C GLY A 244 -23.47 7.77 -0.28
N ALA A 245 -24.63 7.80 -0.89
CA ALA A 245 -25.06 6.74 -1.81
C ALA A 245 -24.11 6.62 -3.00
N MET A 246 -23.61 5.41 -3.23
CA MET A 246 -22.79 5.07 -4.39
C MET A 246 -23.68 4.67 -5.56
N LYS A 247 -23.26 4.98 -6.78
CA LYS A 247 -23.92 4.56 -8.04
C LYS A 247 -22.86 4.01 -8.98
N LEU A 248 -23.06 2.80 -9.48
CA LEU A 248 -22.23 2.25 -10.57
C LEU A 248 -22.47 3.02 -11.87
N ARG A 249 -21.43 3.06 -12.75
CA ARG A 249 -21.44 3.81 -14.00
C ARG A 249 -20.90 2.96 -15.17
#